data_6ba7e4cff5bf1054a8b2010d306c964d
#
_entry.id   6ba7e4cff5bf1054a8b2010d306c964d
#
_cell.length_a   1.000
_cell.length_b   1.000
_cell.length_c   1.000
_cell.angle_alpha   90.00
_cell.angle_beta   90.00
_cell.angle_gamma   90.00
#
_symmetry.space_group_name_H-M   'P 1'
#
loop_
_entity.id
_entity.type
_entity.pdbx_description
1 polymer ?
#
loop_
_entity_poly.entity_id
_entity_poly.type
_entity_poly.pdbx_seq_one_letter_code
_entity_poly.pdbx_strand_id
1 'polypeptide(L)'
;AVTFANPHYCSGGMIVAMDAKIRTAADLTGKVVAVQTGTSYLTNVQKLAGVKEVKNFPQDTDAQRALISKRVDAWVSDKFVAKEAAAKNAKAGFKLGDMLFIERIAPAMALGNTSLTEAWNKAFAEVLADGSYAAVSKKYFNEDVRCN
;
A
#
# COMPACT_ATOMS: atom_id res chain seq x y z
N ALA A 1 17.03 -16.26 5.01
CA ALA A 1 16.47 -15.65 6.24
C ALA A 1 17.05 -14.25 6.39
N VAL A 2 16.24 -13.32 6.91
CA VAL A 2 16.62 -11.92 7.16
C VAL A 2 16.18 -11.52 8.57
N THR A 3 16.78 -10.44 9.09
CA THR A 3 16.27 -9.70 10.24
C THR A 3 15.81 -8.31 9.78
N PHE A 4 14.87 -7.70 10.48
CA PHE A 4 14.38 -6.37 10.13
C PHE A 4 14.85 -5.34 11.16
N ALA A 5 15.22 -4.17 10.65
CA ALA A 5 15.39 -2.98 11.47
C ALA A 5 14.04 -2.37 11.87
N ASN A 6 14.04 -1.27 12.61
CA ASN A 6 12.82 -0.55 12.92
C ASN A 6 12.12 -0.07 11.65
N PRO A 7 10.79 -0.11 11.60
CA PRO A 7 10.02 0.39 10.47
C PRO A 7 10.32 1.87 10.21
N HIS A 8 10.56 2.20 8.95
CA HIS A 8 10.88 3.59 8.57
C HIS A 8 9.70 4.33 7.93
N TYR A 9 8.66 3.63 7.51
CA TYR A 9 7.36 4.24 7.16
C TYR A 9 6.24 3.21 7.23
N CYS A 10 5.00 3.71 7.30
CA CYS A 10 3.80 2.89 7.22
C CYS A 10 3.02 3.20 5.95
N SER A 11 2.57 2.14 5.31
CA SER A 11 1.68 2.14 4.17
C SER A 11 0.56 1.11 4.40
N GLY A 12 0.06 0.50 3.36
CA GLY A 12 -0.92 -0.59 3.43
C GLY A 12 -1.78 -0.69 2.19
N GLY A 13 -2.67 -1.66 2.18
CA GLY A 13 -3.58 -1.91 1.07
C GLY A 13 -4.74 -0.93 1.05
N MET A 14 -4.84 -0.12 0.00
CA MET A 14 -5.92 0.85 -0.22
C MET A 14 -6.85 0.36 -1.32
N ILE A 15 -8.15 0.52 -1.09
CA ILE A 15 -9.17 0.24 -2.10
C ILE A 15 -9.22 1.38 -3.11
N VAL A 16 -9.26 1.03 -4.39
CA VAL A 16 -9.51 1.95 -5.50
C VAL A 16 -10.65 1.41 -6.33
N ALA A 17 -11.64 2.23 -6.65
CA ALA A 17 -12.77 1.87 -7.47
C ALA A 17 -13.16 3.01 -8.43
N MET A 18 -14.01 2.71 -9.41
CA MET A 18 -14.65 3.73 -10.25
C MET A 18 -15.97 4.19 -9.63
N ASP A 19 -16.64 3.30 -8.89
CA ASP A 19 -17.87 3.60 -8.14
C ASP A 19 -17.52 4.13 -6.75
N ALA A 20 -17.99 5.35 -6.45
CA ALA A 20 -17.80 5.99 -5.15
C ALA A 20 -18.47 5.26 -3.96
N LYS A 21 -19.34 4.29 -4.23
CA LYS A 21 -19.97 3.44 -3.21
C LYS A 21 -19.07 2.32 -2.73
N ILE A 22 -18.01 2.00 -3.46
CA ILE A 22 -17.06 0.95 -3.08
C ILE A 22 -15.90 1.61 -2.34
N ARG A 23 -15.98 1.63 -1.01
CA ARG A 23 -15.00 2.32 -0.16
C ARG A 23 -14.42 1.44 0.94
N THR A 24 -15.23 0.59 1.53
CA THR A 24 -14.86 -0.22 2.71
C THR A 24 -14.68 -1.69 2.33
N ALA A 25 -14.11 -2.48 3.23
CA ALA A 25 -14.00 -3.93 3.06
C ALA A 25 -15.38 -4.58 2.83
N ALA A 26 -16.41 -4.11 3.50
CA ALA A 26 -17.77 -4.62 3.36
C ALA A 26 -18.33 -4.41 1.95
N ASP A 27 -17.99 -3.30 1.30
CA ASP A 27 -18.44 -2.97 -0.06
C ASP A 27 -17.83 -3.88 -1.12
N LEU A 28 -16.76 -4.62 -0.79
CA LEU A 28 -16.12 -5.59 -1.67
C LEU A 28 -16.90 -6.93 -1.74
N THR A 29 -17.91 -7.11 -0.90
CA THR A 29 -18.78 -8.29 -0.95
C THR A 29 -19.47 -8.40 -2.31
N GLY A 30 -19.35 -9.56 -2.96
CA GLY A 30 -19.89 -9.82 -4.30
C GLY A 30 -19.11 -9.16 -5.44
N LYS A 31 -17.98 -8.51 -5.17
CA LYS A 31 -17.18 -7.78 -6.16
C LYS A 31 -16.01 -8.61 -6.69
N VAL A 32 -15.57 -8.26 -7.88
CA VAL A 32 -14.32 -8.74 -8.48
C VAL A 32 -13.22 -7.73 -8.17
N VAL A 33 -12.18 -8.18 -7.47
CA VAL A 33 -11.10 -7.31 -6.99
C VAL A 33 -9.78 -7.67 -7.66
N ALA A 34 -9.12 -6.66 -8.24
CA ALA A 34 -7.81 -6.80 -8.85
C ALA A 34 -6.69 -6.55 -7.83
N VAL A 35 -5.63 -7.34 -7.92
CA VAL A 35 -4.39 -7.18 -7.12
C VAL A 35 -3.18 -7.54 -7.95
N GLN A 36 -1.99 -7.09 -7.54
CA GLN A 36 -0.74 -7.52 -8.15
C GLN A 36 -0.31 -8.89 -7.60
N THR A 37 0.15 -9.76 -8.48
CA THR A 37 0.70 -11.10 -8.15
C THR A 37 1.92 -10.96 -7.24
N GLY A 38 2.02 -11.84 -6.24
CA GLY A 38 3.17 -11.94 -5.35
C GLY A 38 3.25 -10.85 -4.27
N THR A 39 2.18 -10.10 -4.08
CA THR A 39 2.08 -9.06 -3.06
C THR A 39 1.32 -9.54 -1.82
N SER A 40 1.53 -8.86 -0.70
CA SER A 40 0.72 -9.01 0.52
C SER A 40 -0.76 -8.67 0.28
N TYR A 41 -1.05 -7.79 -0.69
CA TYR A 41 -2.41 -7.39 -1.06
C TYR A 41 -3.24 -8.57 -1.54
N LEU A 42 -2.65 -9.45 -2.38
CA LEU A 42 -3.32 -10.68 -2.83
C LEU A 42 -3.76 -11.54 -1.63
N THR A 43 -2.82 -11.85 -0.73
CA THR A 43 -3.11 -12.67 0.45
C THR A 43 -4.15 -12.05 1.37
N ASN A 44 -4.11 -10.73 1.55
CA ASN A 44 -5.07 -10.03 2.43
C ASN A 44 -6.46 -9.94 1.79
N VAL A 45 -6.56 -9.65 0.49
CA VAL A 45 -7.87 -9.60 -0.19
C VAL A 45 -8.51 -10.99 -0.25
N GLN A 46 -7.72 -12.06 -0.45
CA GLN A 46 -8.23 -13.44 -0.43
C GLN A 46 -8.84 -13.86 0.92
N LYS A 47 -8.43 -13.23 2.01
CA LYS A 47 -8.99 -13.47 3.36
C LYS A 47 -10.31 -12.75 3.61
N LEU A 48 -10.68 -11.79 2.77
CA LEU A 48 -11.95 -11.07 2.94
C LEU A 48 -13.13 -11.98 2.60
N ALA A 49 -14.05 -12.07 3.54
CA ALA A 49 -15.27 -12.83 3.33
C ALA A 49 -16.18 -12.16 2.28
N GLY A 50 -16.74 -12.97 1.40
CA GLY A 50 -17.77 -12.50 0.46
C GLY A 50 -17.24 -11.85 -0.82
N VAL A 51 -15.94 -11.68 -1.01
CA VAL A 51 -15.38 -11.27 -2.31
C VAL A 51 -15.71 -12.33 -3.34
N LYS A 52 -16.29 -11.92 -4.48
CA LYS A 52 -16.72 -12.85 -5.54
C LYS A 52 -15.53 -13.51 -6.22
N GLU A 53 -14.52 -12.72 -6.56
CA GLU A 53 -13.32 -13.19 -7.27
C GLU A 53 -12.15 -12.25 -7.00
N VAL A 54 -10.95 -12.81 -6.81
CA VAL A 54 -9.70 -12.04 -6.75
C VAL A 54 -8.91 -12.33 -8.01
N LYS A 55 -8.78 -11.31 -8.87
CA LYS A 55 -7.98 -11.38 -10.10
C LYS A 55 -6.60 -10.81 -9.85
N ASN A 56 -5.58 -11.62 -10.03
CA ASN A 56 -4.19 -11.19 -9.89
C ASN A 56 -3.58 -10.89 -11.25
N PHE A 57 -2.80 -9.81 -11.31
CA PHE A 57 -2.14 -9.32 -12.51
C PHE A 57 -0.62 -9.24 -12.25
N PRO A 58 0.22 -9.47 -13.27
CA PRO A 58 1.67 -9.36 -13.13
C PRO A 58 2.13 -7.96 -12.70
N GLN A 59 1.44 -6.92 -13.15
CA GLN A 59 1.76 -5.52 -12.88
C GLN A 59 0.53 -4.75 -12.36
N ASP A 60 0.77 -3.81 -11.45
CA ASP A 60 -0.28 -2.91 -10.96
C ASP A 60 -0.94 -2.10 -12.10
N THR A 61 -0.17 -1.70 -13.11
CA THR A 61 -0.71 -0.99 -14.28
C THR A 61 -1.73 -1.82 -15.05
N ASP A 62 -1.61 -3.15 -15.08
CA ASP A 62 -2.59 -4.02 -15.71
C ASP A 62 -3.87 -4.13 -14.88
N ALA A 63 -3.73 -4.17 -13.54
CA ALA A 63 -4.86 -4.10 -12.62
C ALA A 63 -5.62 -2.77 -12.77
N GLN A 64 -4.92 -1.65 -12.90
CA GLN A 64 -5.51 -0.32 -13.15
C GLN A 64 -6.29 -0.30 -14.48
N ARG A 65 -5.70 -0.85 -15.56
CA ARG A 65 -6.38 -0.95 -16.87
C ARG A 65 -7.62 -1.83 -16.79
N ALA A 66 -7.58 -2.92 -16.01
CA ALA A 66 -8.73 -3.77 -15.78
C ALA A 66 -9.87 -3.03 -15.06
N LEU A 67 -9.53 -2.17 -14.09
CA LEU A 67 -10.50 -1.31 -13.39
C LEU A 67 -11.10 -0.26 -14.33
N ILE A 68 -10.28 0.45 -15.08
CA ILE A 68 -10.73 1.47 -16.05
C ILE A 68 -11.68 0.85 -17.10
N SER A 69 -11.35 -0.34 -17.60
CA SER A 69 -12.16 -1.07 -18.57
C SER A 69 -13.36 -1.81 -17.95
N LYS A 70 -13.61 -1.64 -16.66
CA LYS A 70 -14.71 -2.26 -15.90
C LYS A 70 -14.72 -3.80 -15.93
N ARG A 71 -13.55 -4.41 -16.14
CA ARG A 71 -13.37 -5.87 -16.03
C ARG A 71 -13.27 -6.35 -14.58
N VAL A 72 -12.99 -5.43 -13.67
CA VAL A 72 -13.02 -5.60 -12.22
C VAL A 72 -13.77 -4.42 -11.59
N ASP A 73 -14.26 -4.62 -10.37
CA ASP A 73 -15.02 -3.61 -9.63
C ASP A 73 -14.14 -2.72 -8.77
N ALA A 74 -13.04 -3.28 -8.27
CA ALA A 74 -12.06 -2.60 -7.44
C ALA A 74 -10.64 -3.11 -7.72
N TRP A 75 -9.66 -2.28 -7.34
CA TRP A 75 -8.25 -2.62 -7.32
C TRP A 75 -7.71 -2.30 -5.93
N VAL A 76 -6.88 -3.18 -5.37
CA VAL A 76 -6.21 -2.97 -4.08
C VAL A 76 -4.71 -2.97 -4.30
N SER A 77 -4.06 -1.91 -3.85
CA SER A 77 -2.62 -1.73 -3.95
C SER A 77 -2.09 -0.87 -2.80
N ASP A 78 -0.79 -0.61 -2.80
CA ASP A 78 -0.15 0.30 -1.86
C ASP A 78 -0.83 1.67 -1.85
N LYS A 79 -1.02 2.23 -0.65
CA LYS A 79 -1.64 3.55 -0.44
C LYS A 79 -1.02 4.64 -1.32
N PHE A 80 0.31 4.69 -1.43
CA PHE A 80 0.99 5.74 -2.18
C PHE A 80 0.90 5.49 -3.68
N VAL A 81 0.98 4.24 -4.12
CA VAL A 81 0.75 3.84 -5.51
C VAL A 81 -0.68 4.20 -5.93
N ALA A 82 -1.66 3.91 -5.09
CA ALA A 82 -3.07 4.25 -5.34
C ALA A 82 -3.28 5.78 -5.46
N LYS A 83 -2.72 6.55 -4.54
CA LYS A 83 -2.79 8.02 -4.57
C LYS A 83 -2.10 8.60 -5.80
N GLU A 84 -0.91 8.10 -6.15
CA GLU A 84 -0.17 8.54 -7.33
C GLU A 84 -0.93 8.21 -8.62
N ALA A 85 -1.48 7.00 -8.73
CA ALA A 85 -2.28 6.59 -9.87
C ALA A 85 -3.52 7.48 -10.04
N ALA A 86 -4.21 7.83 -8.96
CA ALA A 86 -5.36 8.73 -8.98
C ALA A 86 -4.96 10.14 -9.42
N ALA A 87 -3.82 10.65 -8.96
CA ALA A 87 -3.31 11.97 -9.33
C ALA A 87 -2.87 12.03 -10.80
N LYS A 88 -2.08 11.05 -11.26
CA LYS A 88 -1.59 10.97 -12.65
C LYS A 88 -2.71 10.74 -13.67
N ASN A 89 -3.75 10.02 -13.29
CA ASN A 89 -4.87 9.64 -14.14
C ASN A 89 -6.18 10.31 -13.69
N ALA A 90 -6.15 11.61 -13.39
CA ALA A 90 -7.32 12.34 -12.90
C ALA A 90 -8.56 12.15 -13.79
N LYS A 91 -8.37 12.05 -15.12
CA LYS A 91 -9.45 11.78 -16.10
C LYS A 91 -10.02 10.37 -16.00
N ALA A 92 -9.31 9.41 -15.43
CA ALA A 92 -9.82 8.05 -15.25
C ALA A 92 -10.96 7.99 -14.21
N GLY A 93 -10.96 8.94 -13.26
CA GLY A 93 -12.02 9.05 -12.27
C GLY A 93 -11.90 8.07 -11.11
N PHE A 94 -10.69 7.64 -10.77
CA PHE A 94 -10.45 6.78 -9.61
C PHE A 94 -10.99 7.40 -8.31
N LYS A 95 -11.69 6.58 -7.53
CA LYS A 95 -12.16 6.90 -6.19
C LYS A 95 -11.34 6.10 -5.19
N LEU A 96 -10.64 6.81 -4.31
CA LEU A 96 -9.88 6.18 -3.24
C LEU A 96 -10.84 5.82 -2.09
N GLY A 97 -10.77 4.56 -1.69
CA GLY A 97 -11.52 4.04 -0.54
C GLY A 97 -10.66 3.99 0.72
N ASP A 98 -11.07 3.15 1.65
CA ASP A 98 -10.40 2.97 2.92
C ASP A 98 -9.17 2.07 2.79
N MET A 99 -8.31 2.13 3.78
CA MET A 99 -7.22 1.18 3.96
C MET A 99 -7.78 -0.14 4.51
N LEU A 100 -7.48 -1.26 3.85
CA LEU A 100 -7.88 -2.58 4.32
C LEU A 100 -6.99 -3.10 5.46
N PHE A 101 -5.71 -2.74 5.43
CA PHE A 101 -4.71 -3.13 6.41
C PHE A 101 -3.51 -2.20 6.34
N ILE A 102 -2.75 -2.17 7.43
CA ILE A 102 -1.52 -1.37 7.54
C ILE A 102 -0.30 -2.27 7.41
N GLU A 103 0.70 -1.81 6.67
CA GLU A 103 2.01 -2.43 6.54
C GLU A 103 3.07 -1.53 7.17
N ARG A 104 3.89 -2.12 8.02
CA ARG A 104 5.05 -1.47 8.62
C ARG A 104 6.28 -1.84 7.78
N ILE A 105 6.75 -0.91 6.99
CA ILE A 105 7.86 -1.16 6.05
C ILE A 105 9.18 -0.91 6.76
N ALA A 106 10.02 -1.94 6.78
CA ALA A 106 11.31 -1.93 7.47
C ALA A 106 12.43 -2.44 6.56
N PRO A 107 13.66 -1.92 6.69
CA PRO A 107 14.80 -2.47 5.96
C PRO A 107 15.12 -3.88 6.42
N ALA A 108 15.39 -4.75 5.46
CA ALA A 108 15.83 -6.12 5.70
C ALA A 108 17.36 -6.19 5.68
N MET A 109 17.92 -6.78 6.71
CA MET A 109 19.36 -7.00 6.87
C MET A 109 19.67 -8.50 6.79
N ALA A 110 20.91 -8.85 6.48
CA ALA A 110 21.36 -10.24 6.60
C ALA A 110 21.13 -10.74 8.02
N LEU A 111 20.68 -11.99 8.14
CA LEU A 111 20.43 -12.59 9.44
C LEU A 111 21.69 -12.55 10.31
N GLY A 112 21.54 -12.06 11.54
CA GLY A 112 22.65 -11.92 12.49
C GLY A 112 23.51 -10.67 12.31
N ASN A 113 23.23 -9.80 11.34
CA ASN A 113 23.93 -8.52 11.21
C ASN A 113 23.39 -7.48 12.20
N THR A 114 23.70 -7.70 13.48
CA THR A 114 23.22 -6.88 14.61
C THR A 114 23.79 -5.47 14.54
N SER A 115 25.08 -5.33 14.21
CA SER A 115 25.76 -4.03 14.18
C SER A 115 25.14 -3.07 13.15
N LEU A 116 24.79 -3.56 11.95
CA LEU A 116 24.13 -2.75 10.95
C LEU A 116 22.70 -2.41 11.36
N THR A 117 21.97 -3.36 11.94
CA THR A 117 20.60 -3.14 12.42
C THR A 117 20.56 -2.07 13.52
N GLU A 118 21.49 -2.12 14.48
CA GLU A 118 21.61 -1.12 15.55
C GLU A 118 22.01 0.26 15.01
N ALA A 119 23.00 0.30 14.09
CA ALA A 119 23.42 1.55 13.45
C ALA A 119 22.28 2.20 12.67
N TRP A 120 21.50 1.43 11.92
CA TRP A 120 20.31 1.92 11.24
C TRP A 120 19.29 2.50 12.22
N ASN A 121 18.92 1.72 13.23
CA ASN A 121 17.92 2.14 14.22
C ASN A 121 18.32 3.43 14.93
N LYS A 122 19.61 3.57 15.28
CA LYS A 122 20.16 4.78 15.90
C LYS A 122 20.07 5.99 14.96
N ALA A 123 20.57 5.85 13.73
CA ALA A 123 20.53 6.92 12.74
C ALA A 123 19.08 7.33 12.41
N PHE A 124 18.19 6.35 12.32
CA PHE A 124 16.77 6.62 12.07
C PHE A 124 16.11 7.38 13.23
N ALA A 125 16.43 7.04 14.46
CA ALA A 125 15.95 7.78 15.65
C ALA A 125 16.43 9.24 15.65
N GLU A 126 17.66 9.50 15.23
CA GLU A 126 18.21 10.86 15.09
C GLU A 126 17.46 11.67 14.04
N VAL A 127 17.21 11.08 12.87
CA VAL A 127 16.46 11.72 11.77
C VAL A 127 14.98 12.00 12.13
N LEU A 128 14.39 11.14 12.98
CA LEU A 128 13.05 11.39 13.52
C LEU A 128 13.05 12.56 14.51
N ALA A 129 14.09 12.64 15.36
CA ALA A 129 14.18 13.64 16.42
C ALA A 129 14.53 15.05 15.90
N ASP A 130 15.36 15.15 14.86
CA ASP A 130 15.80 16.45 14.31
C ASP A 130 14.80 17.09 13.34
N GLY A 131 13.71 16.39 13.02
CA GLY A 131 12.65 16.87 12.13
C GLY A 131 12.91 16.69 10.64
N SER A 132 14.09 16.21 10.23
CA SER A 132 14.43 16.01 8.82
C SER A 132 13.55 14.94 8.17
N TYR A 133 13.19 13.88 8.92
CA TYR A 133 12.23 12.88 8.46
C TYR A 133 10.89 13.49 8.07
N ALA A 134 10.31 14.30 8.96
CA ALA A 134 9.01 14.93 8.71
C ALA A 134 9.07 15.87 7.50
N ALA A 135 10.16 16.60 7.32
CA ALA A 135 10.35 17.50 6.19
C ALA A 135 10.44 16.74 4.86
N VAL A 136 11.21 15.65 4.80
CA VAL A 136 11.34 14.79 3.62
C VAL A 136 10.02 14.08 3.33
N SER A 137 9.37 13.52 4.35
CA SER A 137 8.09 12.85 4.24
C SER A 137 7.03 13.77 3.62
N LYS A 138 6.91 14.99 4.14
CA LYS A 138 5.97 15.99 3.62
C LYS A 138 6.30 16.40 2.17
N LYS A 139 7.59 16.53 1.84
CA LYS A 139 8.03 16.89 0.49
C LYS A 139 7.62 15.86 -0.57
N TYR A 140 7.74 14.57 -0.26
CA TYR A 140 7.51 13.51 -1.26
C TYR A 140 6.12 12.87 -1.19
N PHE A 141 5.53 12.80 0.01
CA PHE A 141 4.23 12.15 0.22
C PHE A 141 3.10 13.10 0.59
N ASN A 142 3.40 14.38 0.80
CA ASN A 142 2.45 15.40 1.25
C ASN A 142 1.86 15.14 2.65
N GLU A 143 2.42 14.19 3.38
CA GLU A 143 2.03 13.78 4.74
C GLU A 143 3.23 13.22 5.50
N ASP A 144 3.10 13.11 6.83
CA ASP A 144 4.07 12.38 7.65
C ASP A 144 3.73 10.89 7.60
N VAL A 145 4.61 10.09 7.02
CA VAL A 145 4.39 8.66 6.77
C VAL A 145 5.00 7.76 7.84
N ARG A 146 5.49 8.33 8.96
CA ARG A 146 6.02 7.52 10.06
C ARG A 146 4.97 6.56 10.60
N CYS A 147 5.44 5.42 11.12
CA CYS A 147 4.58 4.53 11.88
C CYS A 147 4.35 5.07 13.29
N ASN A 148 3.11 5.11 13.70
CA ASN A 148 2.70 5.44 15.08
C ASN A 148 2.70 4.17 15.94
#